data_adcc480fab90fabb1b7f79cc0f9fd055
#
_entry.id   adcc480fab90fabb1b7f79cc0f9fd055
#
_cell.length_a   1.000
_cell.length_b   1.000
_cell.length_c   1.000
_cell.angle_alpha   90.00
_cell.angle_beta   90.00
_cell.angle_gamma   90.00
#
_symmetry.space_group_name_H-M   'P 1'
#
loop_
_entity.id
_entity.type
_entity.pdbx_description
1 polymer ?
#
loop_
_entity_poly.entity_id
_entity_poly.type
_entity_poly.pdbx_seq_one_letter_code
_entity_poly.pdbx_strand_id
1 'polypeptide(L)'
;SDLTTTAGSEITVEALSNVARTYNFRFTVRDNRAGGSGNNSDDAVITVNGTAGPFSVSSQNTATTVTGGTSQTVTWNVAGTTANGVNAANVDILWSTDGGNTWTTLLAGTPNDGTQAVTIPNTSTTTGRIMVKGSNHIFFDVNNANITVNAGSGTSDTTAPTAPTLAASGTTSTSTNLSWSGATDNVGVTGYDVYQGASLIGSTAS
;
A
#
# COMPACT_ATOMS: atom_id res chain seq x y z
N SER A 1 -9.33 -5.86 32.87
CA SER A 1 -8.87 -4.60 33.46
C SER A 1 -10.05 -3.65 33.54
N ASP A 2 -10.24 -3.13 34.76
CA ASP A 2 -11.30 -2.17 35.06
C ASP A 2 -10.86 -0.81 34.49
N LEU A 3 -11.57 -0.34 33.46
CA LEU A 3 -11.36 1.00 32.92
C LEU A 3 -12.12 2.01 33.82
N THR A 4 -11.48 2.45 34.87
CA THR A 4 -12.02 3.55 35.67
C THR A 4 -11.60 4.87 35.04
N THR A 5 -12.56 5.58 34.44
CA THR A 5 -12.36 6.97 34.00
C THR A 5 -12.95 7.93 34.99
N THR A 6 -12.18 8.89 35.44
CA THR A 6 -12.69 10.09 36.12
C THR A 6 -13.18 11.04 35.01
N ALA A 7 -14.34 11.68 35.22
CA ALA A 7 -14.87 12.65 34.26
C ALA A 7 -13.81 13.69 33.90
N GLY A 8 -13.48 13.81 32.61
CA GLY A 8 -12.45 14.72 32.11
C GLY A 8 -11.02 14.11 32.01
N SER A 9 -10.85 12.83 32.33
CA SER A 9 -9.56 12.14 32.17
C SER A 9 -9.51 11.42 30.82
N GLU A 10 -8.41 11.60 30.10
CA GLU A 10 -8.12 10.87 28.88
C GLU A 10 -7.63 9.44 29.22
N ILE A 11 -8.09 8.45 28.48
CA ILE A 11 -7.57 7.08 28.61
C ILE A 11 -6.18 7.06 27.98
N THR A 12 -5.15 7.02 28.81
CA THR A 12 -3.76 7.07 28.36
C THR A 12 -3.17 5.71 28.02
N VAL A 13 -3.84 4.61 28.42
CA VAL A 13 -3.38 3.24 28.15
C VAL A 13 -4.57 2.37 27.79
N GLU A 14 -4.59 1.84 26.60
CA GLU A 14 -5.52 0.83 26.15
C GLU A 14 -4.79 -0.51 25.98
N ALA A 15 -5.25 -1.54 26.67
CA ALA A 15 -4.69 -2.87 26.55
C ALA A 15 -5.65 -3.77 25.79
N LEU A 16 -5.17 -4.34 24.68
CA LEU A 16 -5.89 -5.39 23.96
C LEU A 16 -6.00 -6.65 24.83
N SER A 17 -7.11 -7.36 24.72
CA SER A 17 -7.29 -8.63 25.42
C SER A 17 -6.33 -9.69 24.85
N ASN A 18 -5.58 -10.33 25.74
CA ASN A 18 -4.71 -11.46 25.41
C ASN A 18 -5.37 -12.83 25.68
N VAL A 19 -6.64 -12.86 26.02
CA VAL A 19 -7.43 -14.07 26.25
C VAL A 19 -8.69 -14.06 25.38
N ALA A 20 -9.12 -15.26 24.94
CA ALA A 20 -10.35 -15.41 24.20
C ALA A 20 -11.55 -14.97 25.05
N ARG A 21 -12.35 -14.06 24.52
CA ARG A 21 -13.58 -13.59 25.15
C ARG A 21 -14.49 -12.89 24.16
N THR A 22 -15.73 -12.73 24.51
CA THR A 22 -16.71 -11.95 23.78
C THR A 22 -17.05 -10.68 24.55
N TYR A 23 -16.98 -9.54 23.88
CA TYR A 23 -17.44 -8.25 24.37
C TYR A 23 -18.76 -7.90 23.70
N ASN A 24 -19.73 -7.49 24.51
CA ASN A 24 -21.00 -6.94 24.04
C ASN A 24 -21.01 -5.46 24.35
N PHE A 25 -21.11 -4.64 23.31
CA PHE A 25 -21.18 -3.19 23.41
C PHE A 25 -22.59 -2.76 23.02
N ARG A 26 -23.12 -1.76 23.75
CA ARG A 26 -24.34 -1.07 23.40
C ARG A 26 -24.09 0.41 23.29
N PHE A 27 -24.43 0.97 22.14
CA PHE A 27 -24.45 2.40 21.91
C PHE A 27 -25.89 2.90 22.06
N THR A 28 -26.10 3.87 22.96
CA THR A 28 -27.44 4.43 23.20
C THR A 28 -27.44 5.93 22.91
N VAL A 29 -28.35 6.36 22.06
CA VAL A 29 -28.61 7.77 21.77
C VAL A 29 -29.84 8.20 22.55
N ARG A 30 -29.78 9.39 23.15
CA ARG A 30 -30.86 9.99 23.92
C ARG A 30 -31.08 11.44 23.45
N ASP A 31 -32.34 11.84 23.35
CA ASP A 31 -32.70 13.21 22.97
C ASP A 31 -32.74 14.19 24.17
N ASN A 32 -32.67 13.68 25.42
CA ASN A 32 -32.68 14.43 26.69
C ASN A 32 -33.81 15.49 26.78
N ARG A 33 -34.97 15.26 26.13
CA ARG A 33 -36.10 16.20 26.24
C ARG A 33 -36.87 16.04 27.54
N ALA A 34 -37.22 17.18 28.15
CA ALA A 34 -38.10 17.22 29.31
C ALA A 34 -39.53 16.83 28.91
N GLY A 35 -40.15 15.88 29.63
CA GLY A 35 -41.53 15.46 29.38
C GLY A 35 -41.72 14.23 28.52
N GLY A 36 -40.67 13.48 28.22
CA GLY A 36 -40.74 12.21 27.47
C GLY A 36 -39.56 12.08 26.51
N SER A 37 -38.40 11.76 27.07
CA SER A 37 -37.20 11.54 26.27
C SER A 37 -37.27 10.19 25.54
N GLY A 38 -37.05 10.21 24.22
CA GLY A 38 -36.81 9.03 23.41
C GLY A 38 -35.36 8.55 23.57
N ASN A 39 -35.16 7.25 23.49
CA ASN A 39 -33.84 6.67 23.30
C ASN A 39 -33.90 5.60 22.23
N ASN A 40 -32.78 5.37 21.57
CA ASN A 40 -32.56 4.26 20.66
C ASN A 40 -31.19 3.68 20.92
N SER A 41 -31.01 2.37 20.71
CA SER A 41 -29.73 1.72 20.95
C SER A 41 -29.44 0.71 19.85
N ASP A 42 -28.15 0.51 19.58
CA ASP A 42 -27.64 -0.54 18.71
C ASP A 42 -26.57 -1.34 19.47
N ASP A 43 -26.47 -2.63 19.18
CA ASP A 43 -25.59 -3.58 19.86
C ASP A 43 -24.50 -4.05 18.90
N ALA A 44 -23.25 -4.09 19.36
CA ALA A 44 -22.13 -4.68 18.66
C ALA A 44 -21.48 -5.79 19.49
N VAL A 45 -21.17 -6.90 18.85
CA VAL A 45 -20.47 -8.03 19.48
C VAL A 45 -19.07 -8.14 18.89
N ILE A 46 -18.06 -8.12 19.74
CA ILE A 46 -16.67 -8.31 19.36
C ILE A 46 -16.15 -9.58 20.02
N THR A 47 -15.69 -10.52 19.22
CA THR A 47 -15.09 -11.76 19.72
C THR A 47 -13.58 -11.70 19.56
N VAL A 48 -12.85 -11.81 20.66
CA VAL A 48 -11.40 -11.93 20.69
C VAL A 48 -11.03 -13.40 20.48
N ASN A 49 -10.28 -13.68 19.43
CA ASN A 49 -9.76 -15.01 19.16
C ASN A 49 -8.49 -15.24 20.00
N GLY A 50 -8.45 -16.34 20.76
CA GLY A 50 -7.31 -16.70 21.61
C GLY A 50 -6.39 -17.75 21.01
N THR A 51 -6.69 -18.23 19.79
CA THR A 51 -5.92 -19.31 19.10
C THR A 51 -5.14 -18.77 17.89
N ALA A 52 -5.43 -17.55 17.43
CA ALA A 52 -4.70 -16.85 16.38
C ALA A 52 -4.01 -15.60 16.94
N GLY A 53 -2.80 -15.34 16.47
CA GLY A 53 -2.00 -14.17 16.90
C GLY A 53 -0.94 -14.51 17.96
N PRO A 54 -0.06 -13.54 18.26
CA PRO A 54 0.07 -12.25 17.59
C PRO A 54 0.64 -12.37 16.18
N PHE A 55 -0.04 -11.77 15.21
CA PHE A 55 0.50 -11.56 13.87
C PHE A 55 1.62 -10.52 13.94
N SER A 56 2.76 -10.76 13.29
CA SER A 56 3.89 -9.83 13.38
C SER A 56 4.77 -9.86 12.14
N VAL A 57 5.25 -8.69 11.71
CA VAL A 57 6.30 -8.58 10.68
C VAL A 57 7.64 -8.96 11.31
N SER A 58 8.35 -9.89 10.68
CA SER A 58 9.62 -10.42 11.19
C SER A 58 10.84 -9.92 10.44
N SER A 59 10.67 -9.35 9.24
CA SER A 59 11.76 -8.72 8.48
C SER A 59 11.88 -7.23 8.77
N GLN A 60 13.01 -6.64 8.40
CA GLN A 60 13.35 -5.20 8.57
C GLN A 60 13.11 -4.67 10.00
N ASN A 61 13.34 -5.50 11.02
CA ASN A 61 13.14 -5.15 12.42
C ASN A 61 14.37 -4.49 13.07
N THR A 62 15.45 -4.34 12.31
CA THR A 62 16.62 -3.53 12.63
C THR A 62 16.80 -2.49 11.55
N ALA A 63 17.47 -1.37 11.90
CA ALA A 63 17.76 -0.31 10.93
C ALA A 63 18.50 -0.89 9.72
N THR A 64 17.95 -0.67 8.55
CA THR A 64 18.43 -1.25 7.28
C THR A 64 18.49 -0.16 6.22
N THR A 65 19.51 -0.24 5.36
CA THR A 65 19.62 0.61 4.17
C THR A 65 19.45 -0.24 2.92
N VAL A 66 18.57 0.19 2.04
CA VAL A 66 18.29 -0.48 0.76
C VAL A 66 18.41 0.51 -0.41
N THR A 67 18.65 -0.03 -1.59
CA THR A 67 18.58 0.76 -2.83
C THR A 67 17.13 0.78 -3.34
N GLY A 68 16.61 1.95 -3.63
CA GLY A 68 15.30 2.10 -4.25
C GLY A 68 15.23 1.41 -5.62
N GLY A 69 14.07 0.92 -5.99
CA GLY A 69 13.87 0.11 -7.20
C GLY A 69 14.32 -1.35 -7.07
N THR A 70 14.88 -1.78 -5.92
CA THR A 70 15.30 -3.17 -5.72
C THR A 70 14.23 -4.00 -5.01
N SER A 71 14.26 -5.30 -5.29
CA SER A 71 13.39 -6.27 -4.61
C SER A 71 13.89 -6.55 -3.19
N GLN A 72 12.98 -6.55 -2.23
CA GLN A 72 13.20 -6.93 -0.85
C GLN A 72 12.21 -8.02 -0.44
N THR A 73 12.69 -9.00 0.32
CA THR A 73 11.81 -10.01 0.90
C THR A 73 11.23 -9.49 2.22
N VAL A 74 9.91 -9.46 2.29
CA VAL A 74 9.15 -9.18 3.50
C VAL A 74 8.69 -10.49 4.10
N THR A 75 8.92 -10.68 5.39
CA THR A 75 8.48 -11.88 6.11
C THR A 75 7.63 -11.51 7.32
N TRP A 76 6.69 -12.38 7.67
CA TRP A 76 5.80 -12.20 8.82
C TRP A 76 5.44 -13.54 9.45
N ASN A 77 5.06 -13.51 10.72
CA ASN A 77 4.48 -14.65 11.40
C ASN A 77 2.96 -14.68 11.14
N VAL A 78 2.52 -15.70 10.43
CA VAL A 78 1.09 -15.92 10.11
C VAL A 78 0.25 -16.15 11.38
N ALA A 79 0.83 -16.73 12.42
CA ALA A 79 0.25 -16.91 13.75
C ALA A 79 -1.18 -17.52 13.74
N GLY A 80 -1.45 -18.45 12.83
CA GLY A 80 -2.75 -19.12 12.73
C GLY A 80 -3.90 -18.27 12.18
N THR A 81 -3.60 -17.07 11.64
CA THR A 81 -4.63 -16.15 11.10
C THR A 81 -5.30 -16.64 9.81
N THR A 82 -4.75 -17.64 9.13
CA THR A 82 -5.39 -18.29 7.96
C THR A 82 -6.54 -19.23 8.32
N ALA A 83 -6.70 -19.54 9.60
CA ALA A 83 -7.70 -20.46 10.14
C ALA A 83 -8.32 -19.88 11.41
N ASN A 84 -8.83 -20.76 12.29
CA ASN A 84 -9.28 -20.45 13.66
C ASN A 84 -10.37 -19.37 13.73
N GLY A 85 -11.19 -19.23 12.69
CA GLY A 85 -12.26 -18.23 12.64
C GLY A 85 -11.79 -16.83 12.18
N VAL A 86 -10.48 -16.58 12.04
CA VAL A 86 -9.96 -15.38 11.37
C VAL A 86 -10.03 -15.55 9.85
N ASN A 87 -9.54 -16.68 9.33
CA ASN A 87 -9.64 -17.13 7.93
C ASN A 87 -9.11 -16.10 6.91
N ALA A 88 -8.08 -15.35 7.28
CA ALA A 88 -7.42 -14.37 6.41
C ALA A 88 -6.47 -15.08 5.44
N ALA A 89 -6.99 -15.47 4.28
CA ALA A 89 -6.23 -16.18 3.24
C ALA A 89 -5.15 -15.30 2.60
N ASN A 90 -5.37 -13.99 2.54
CA ASN A 90 -4.50 -13.03 1.88
C ASN A 90 -4.12 -11.86 2.79
N VAL A 91 -3.00 -11.22 2.46
CA VAL A 91 -2.54 -9.98 3.09
C VAL A 91 -2.21 -8.93 2.03
N ASP A 92 -2.21 -7.68 2.44
CA ASP A 92 -1.74 -6.54 1.66
C ASP A 92 -0.42 -6.05 2.27
N ILE A 93 0.53 -5.68 1.42
CA ILE A 93 1.81 -5.11 1.84
C ILE A 93 1.81 -3.64 1.46
N LEU A 94 2.03 -2.77 2.44
CA LEU A 94 2.00 -1.33 2.31
C LEU A 94 3.36 -0.74 2.66
N TRP A 95 3.64 0.41 2.08
CA TRP A 95 4.85 1.19 2.26
C TRP A 95 4.55 2.60 2.74
N SER A 96 5.36 3.08 3.65
CA SER A 96 5.38 4.47 4.11
C SER A 96 6.77 5.06 3.93
N THR A 97 6.85 6.32 3.52
CA THR A 97 8.09 7.10 3.46
C THR A 97 8.26 8.05 4.64
N ASP A 98 7.26 8.18 5.51
CA ASP A 98 7.11 9.22 6.53
C ASP A 98 6.93 8.65 7.96
N GLY A 99 7.51 7.49 8.22
CA GLY A 99 7.48 6.85 9.54
C GLY A 99 6.17 6.16 9.89
N GLY A 100 5.26 5.99 8.92
CA GLY A 100 3.96 5.35 9.13
C GLY A 100 2.78 6.32 9.22
N ASN A 101 2.97 7.62 8.91
CA ASN A 101 1.87 8.58 8.89
C ASN A 101 0.98 8.41 7.65
N THR A 102 1.57 8.12 6.49
CA THR A 102 0.84 7.81 5.27
C THR A 102 1.30 6.48 4.66
N TRP A 103 0.39 5.80 3.96
CA TRP A 103 0.64 4.47 3.42
C TRP A 103 0.22 4.36 1.96
N THR A 104 1.07 3.72 1.15
CA THR A 104 0.78 3.32 -0.23
C THR A 104 0.88 1.81 -0.37
N THR A 105 0.00 1.20 -1.15
CA THR A 105 0.02 -0.24 -1.37
C THR A 105 1.14 -0.62 -2.33
N LEU A 106 2.06 -1.50 -1.90
CA LEU A 106 3.05 -2.13 -2.77
C LEU A 106 2.47 -3.35 -3.48
N LEU A 107 1.75 -4.16 -2.72
CA LEU A 107 1.13 -5.38 -3.24
C LEU A 107 -0.15 -5.67 -2.48
N ALA A 108 -1.23 -5.92 -3.19
CA ALA A 108 -2.52 -6.29 -2.61
C ALA A 108 -2.84 -7.76 -2.83
N GLY A 109 -3.45 -8.39 -1.83
CA GLY A 109 -4.04 -9.73 -1.96
C GLY A 109 -3.01 -10.86 -2.18
N THR A 110 -1.78 -10.74 -1.69
CA THR A 110 -0.81 -11.85 -1.73
C THR A 110 -1.19 -12.93 -0.71
N PRO A 111 -0.86 -14.22 -0.95
CA PRO A 111 -1.12 -15.28 0.03
C PRO A 111 -0.56 -14.96 1.41
N ASN A 112 -1.32 -15.31 2.45
CA ASN A 112 -0.87 -15.17 3.84
C ASN A 112 -0.05 -16.40 4.26
N ASP A 113 1.12 -16.57 3.64
CA ASP A 113 2.02 -17.73 3.82
C ASP A 113 3.31 -17.40 4.59
N GLY A 114 3.47 -16.13 5.00
CA GLY A 114 4.60 -15.68 5.82
C GLY A 114 5.75 -15.05 5.06
N THR A 115 5.72 -14.96 3.72
CA THR A 115 6.82 -14.37 2.94
C THR A 115 6.36 -13.83 1.58
N GLN A 116 6.90 -12.70 1.19
CA GLN A 116 6.67 -12.12 -0.16
C GLN A 116 7.80 -11.18 -0.56
N ALA A 117 8.22 -11.28 -1.80
CA ALA A 117 9.12 -10.29 -2.41
C ALA A 117 8.33 -9.08 -2.91
N VAL A 118 8.78 -7.88 -2.59
CA VAL A 118 8.21 -6.61 -3.06
C VAL A 118 9.31 -5.68 -3.56
N THR A 119 9.00 -4.85 -4.54
CA THR A 119 9.93 -3.81 -5.00
C THR A 119 9.74 -2.54 -4.16
N ILE A 120 10.80 -2.08 -3.50
CA ILE A 120 10.77 -0.82 -2.75
C ILE A 120 10.80 0.35 -3.74
N PRO A 121 9.90 1.34 -3.60
CA PRO A 121 9.90 2.51 -4.49
C PRO A 121 11.25 3.23 -4.55
N ASN A 122 11.61 3.74 -5.72
CA ASN A 122 12.87 4.47 -5.93
C ASN A 122 12.76 5.93 -5.45
N THR A 123 12.39 6.10 -4.19
CA THR A 123 12.24 7.41 -3.54
C THR A 123 13.07 7.42 -2.27
N SER A 124 14.00 8.36 -2.15
CA SER A 124 14.85 8.50 -0.96
C SER A 124 14.04 8.80 0.29
N THR A 125 14.32 8.08 1.35
CA THR A 125 13.78 8.33 2.69
C THR A 125 14.71 7.76 3.76
N THR A 126 14.66 8.30 4.97
CA THR A 126 15.33 7.75 6.16
C THR A 126 14.32 7.17 7.17
N THR A 127 13.04 7.25 6.88
CA THR A 127 11.94 6.86 7.76
C THR A 127 10.99 5.86 7.11
N GLY A 128 11.50 5.06 6.15
CA GLY A 128 10.72 4.04 5.46
C GLY A 128 10.16 3.00 6.43
N ARG A 129 8.91 2.57 6.22
CA ARG A 129 8.25 1.51 7.00
C ARG A 129 7.46 0.59 6.09
N ILE A 130 7.37 -0.67 6.49
CA ILE A 130 6.56 -1.70 5.84
C ILE A 130 5.46 -2.14 6.80
N MET A 131 4.22 -2.18 6.32
CA MET A 131 3.09 -2.78 7.02
C MET A 131 2.64 -4.02 6.25
N VAL A 132 2.34 -5.08 6.98
CA VAL A 132 1.60 -6.24 6.46
C VAL A 132 0.26 -6.29 7.16
N LYS A 133 -0.82 -6.26 6.39
CA LYS A 133 -2.19 -6.17 6.88
C LYS A 133 -3.03 -7.29 6.28
N GLY A 134 -3.88 -7.94 7.06
CA GLY A 134 -4.86 -8.90 6.51
C GLY A 134 -5.80 -8.23 5.51
N SER A 135 -5.89 -8.76 4.28
CA SER A 135 -6.80 -8.24 3.26
C SER A 135 -8.24 -8.34 3.73
N ASN A 136 -8.95 -7.21 3.78
CA ASN A 136 -10.31 -7.09 4.34
C ASN A 136 -10.42 -7.49 5.83
N HIS A 137 -9.32 -7.47 6.57
CA HIS A 137 -9.27 -7.72 8.00
C HIS A 137 -8.74 -6.51 8.77
N ILE A 138 -8.93 -6.53 10.10
CA ILE A 138 -8.54 -5.40 10.97
C ILE A 138 -7.13 -5.53 11.53
N PHE A 139 -6.50 -6.71 11.47
CA PHE A 139 -5.17 -6.92 12.02
C PHE A 139 -4.08 -6.51 11.02
N PHE A 140 -3.02 -5.98 11.56
CA PHE A 140 -1.78 -5.64 10.84
C PHE A 140 -0.61 -5.60 11.80
N ASP A 141 0.58 -5.55 11.26
CA ASP A 141 1.78 -5.17 11.98
C ASP A 141 2.73 -4.39 11.07
N VAL A 142 3.60 -3.59 11.70
CA VAL A 142 4.57 -2.72 11.04
C VAL A 142 5.96 -3.13 11.51
N ASN A 143 6.92 -3.23 10.60
CA ASN A 143 8.30 -3.53 10.96
C ASN A 143 8.85 -2.56 12.03
N ASN A 144 9.73 -3.02 12.91
CA ASN A 144 10.08 -2.29 14.15
C ASN A 144 11.10 -1.15 13.95
N ALA A 145 11.81 -1.10 12.82
CA ALA A 145 12.86 -0.12 12.59
C ALA A 145 12.66 0.67 11.30
N ASN A 146 13.26 1.85 11.23
CA ASN A 146 13.26 2.63 10.01
C ASN A 146 14.11 1.97 8.93
N ILE A 147 13.63 2.03 7.70
CA ILE A 147 14.34 1.63 6.49
C ILE A 147 14.85 2.90 5.81
N THR A 148 16.14 3.02 5.62
CA THR A 148 16.73 4.05 4.78
C THR A 148 16.71 3.58 3.33
N VAL A 149 16.08 4.33 2.46
CA VAL A 149 16.13 4.10 1.02
C VAL A 149 17.03 5.13 0.40
N ASN A 150 18.14 4.68 -0.16
CA ASN A 150 18.91 5.49 -1.10
C ASN A 150 18.26 5.32 -2.47
N ALA A 151 17.87 6.44 -3.11
CA ALA A 151 17.42 6.34 -4.49
C ALA A 151 18.51 5.61 -5.28
N GLY A 152 18.16 4.47 -5.85
CA GLY A 152 19.04 3.81 -6.80
C GLY A 152 19.37 4.84 -7.88
N SER A 153 20.58 4.86 -8.31
CA SER A 153 20.91 5.47 -9.57
C SER A 153 20.16 4.67 -10.65
N GLY A 154 18.87 4.87 -10.73
CA GLY A 154 18.20 4.76 -12.00
C GLY A 154 19.03 5.70 -12.86
N THR A 155 19.73 5.16 -13.82
CA THR A 155 20.40 5.99 -14.82
C THR A 155 19.34 6.97 -15.26
N SER A 156 19.48 8.23 -14.81
CA SER A 156 18.70 9.29 -15.44
C SER A 156 19.06 9.12 -16.90
N ASP A 157 18.08 8.66 -17.68
CA ASP A 157 18.34 8.48 -19.08
C ASP A 157 18.69 9.85 -19.64
N THR A 158 19.93 10.00 -20.02
CA THR A 158 20.47 11.20 -20.63
C THR A 158 20.76 11.00 -22.11
N THR A 159 20.48 9.79 -22.61
CA THR A 159 20.68 9.41 -24.01
C THR A 159 19.36 9.59 -24.74
N ALA A 160 19.31 10.48 -25.69
CA ALA A 160 18.11 10.62 -26.52
C ALA A 160 17.96 9.40 -27.45
N PRO A 161 16.71 8.94 -27.73
CA PRO A 161 16.47 7.90 -28.70
C PRO A 161 17.08 8.22 -30.06
N THR A 162 17.48 7.20 -30.79
CA THR A 162 17.84 7.36 -32.20
C THR A 162 16.63 7.81 -33.00
N ALA A 163 16.86 8.60 -34.04
CA ALA A 163 15.78 9.02 -34.93
C ALA A 163 15.12 7.83 -35.62
N PRO A 164 13.78 7.78 -35.69
CA PRO A 164 13.09 6.78 -36.48
C PRO A 164 13.27 7.05 -38.00
N THR A 165 13.14 6.02 -38.79
CA THR A 165 12.97 6.17 -40.24
C THR A 165 11.51 6.42 -40.55
N LEU A 166 11.16 7.59 -41.05
CA LEU A 166 9.82 7.98 -41.44
C LEU A 166 9.58 7.77 -42.94
N ALA A 167 8.46 7.16 -43.30
CA ALA A 167 8.00 7.01 -44.68
C ALA A 167 6.57 7.54 -44.82
N ALA A 168 6.28 8.10 -45.97
CA ALA A 168 4.96 8.54 -46.37
C ALA A 168 4.46 7.74 -47.58
N SER A 169 3.16 7.43 -47.61
CA SER A 169 2.51 6.71 -48.68
C SER A 169 1.05 7.14 -48.88
N GLY A 170 0.46 6.81 -50.01
CA GLY A 170 -0.94 7.12 -50.29
C GLY A 170 -1.27 8.62 -50.20
N THR A 171 -0.33 9.49 -50.55
CA THR A 171 -0.50 10.94 -50.44
C THR A 171 -1.53 11.45 -51.47
N THR A 172 -2.52 12.18 -50.96
CA THR A 172 -3.55 12.88 -51.74
C THR A 172 -3.46 14.39 -51.50
N SER A 173 -4.39 15.16 -52.02
CA SER A 173 -4.47 16.60 -51.75
C SER A 173 -4.87 16.91 -50.30
N THR A 174 -5.39 15.95 -49.55
CA THR A 174 -5.97 16.13 -48.19
C THR A 174 -5.44 15.18 -47.13
N SER A 175 -4.71 14.12 -47.49
CA SER A 175 -4.25 13.10 -46.58
C SER A 175 -2.98 12.40 -47.03
N THR A 176 -2.24 11.84 -46.10
CA THR A 176 -1.12 10.93 -46.34
C THR A 176 -1.07 9.90 -45.19
N ASN A 177 -0.61 8.69 -45.48
CA ASN A 177 -0.29 7.69 -44.48
C ASN A 177 1.18 7.83 -44.07
N LEU A 178 1.44 7.86 -42.78
CA LEU A 178 2.79 7.86 -42.22
C LEU A 178 3.08 6.51 -41.59
N SER A 179 4.25 6.01 -41.80
CA SER A 179 4.82 4.84 -41.11
C SER A 179 6.22 5.15 -40.63
N TRP A 180 6.62 4.60 -39.52
CA TRP A 180 7.96 4.79 -38.95
C TRP A 180 8.47 3.50 -38.31
N SER A 181 9.78 3.37 -38.21
CA SER A 181 10.46 2.23 -37.60
C SER A 181 11.89 2.56 -37.21
N GLY A 182 12.52 1.69 -36.43
CA GLY A 182 13.96 1.70 -36.19
C GLY A 182 14.45 2.66 -35.12
N ALA A 183 13.58 3.36 -34.36
CA ALA A 183 14.04 4.08 -33.19
C ALA A 183 14.48 3.08 -32.12
N THR A 184 15.64 3.33 -31.52
CA THR A 184 16.20 2.53 -30.40
C THR A 184 16.71 3.47 -29.32
N ASP A 185 16.69 2.98 -28.09
CA ASP A 185 17.15 3.68 -26.92
C ASP A 185 17.74 2.70 -25.90
N ASN A 186 18.63 3.14 -25.04
CA ASN A 186 19.30 2.29 -24.03
C ASN A 186 18.38 1.90 -22.86
N VAL A 187 17.28 2.64 -22.64
CA VAL A 187 16.25 2.36 -21.63
C VAL A 187 14.97 1.85 -22.30
N GLY A 188 14.67 2.36 -23.47
CA GLY A 188 13.55 1.95 -24.31
C GLY A 188 12.75 3.12 -24.87
N VAL A 189 12.20 2.94 -26.09
CA VAL A 189 11.27 3.90 -26.68
C VAL A 189 9.87 3.62 -26.16
N THR A 190 9.25 4.61 -25.52
CA THR A 190 7.91 4.47 -24.91
C THR A 190 6.77 4.96 -25.80
N GLY A 191 7.08 5.74 -26.84
CA GLY A 191 6.07 6.27 -27.76
C GLY A 191 6.64 7.20 -28.80
N TYR A 192 5.77 7.67 -29.68
CA TYR A 192 6.10 8.59 -30.77
C TYR A 192 5.07 9.72 -30.81
N ASP A 193 5.56 10.93 -30.97
CA ASP A 193 4.76 12.12 -31.22
C ASP A 193 4.89 12.51 -32.71
N VAL A 194 3.77 12.78 -33.34
CA VAL A 194 3.69 13.17 -34.75
C VAL A 194 3.37 14.65 -34.85
N TYR A 195 4.21 15.39 -35.53
CA TYR A 195 4.08 16.83 -35.71
C TYR A 195 3.85 17.21 -37.16
N GLN A 196 3.03 18.20 -37.40
CA GLN A 196 2.92 18.94 -38.66
C GLN A 196 3.43 20.36 -38.42
N GLY A 197 4.65 20.65 -38.92
CA GLY A 197 5.33 21.88 -38.53
C GLY A 197 5.61 21.90 -37.01
N ALA A 198 5.10 22.90 -36.29
CA ALA A 198 5.22 23.00 -34.84
C ALA A 198 4.00 22.44 -34.08
N SER A 199 3.00 21.94 -34.77
CA SER A 199 1.76 21.45 -34.16
C SER A 199 1.78 19.95 -33.95
N LEU A 200 1.59 19.48 -32.70
CA LEU A 200 1.36 18.08 -32.39
C LEU A 200 0.02 17.64 -32.97
N ILE A 201 0.02 16.61 -33.84
CA ILE A 201 -1.19 16.09 -34.48
C ILE A 201 -1.57 14.68 -34.01
N GLY A 202 -0.70 14.00 -33.28
CA GLY A 202 -1.01 12.70 -32.70
C GLY A 202 0.16 12.09 -31.90
N SER A 203 -0.17 11.14 -31.03
CA SER A 203 0.79 10.35 -30.25
C SER A 203 0.43 8.88 -30.30
N THR A 204 1.42 8.00 -30.31
CA THR A 204 1.22 6.54 -30.23
C THR A 204 2.13 5.94 -29.19
N ALA A 205 1.70 4.89 -28.47
CA ALA A 205 2.60 4.05 -27.69
C ALA A 205 3.46 3.17 -28.60
N SER A 206 4.64 2.78 -28.11
CA SER A 206 5.54 1.82 -28.80
C SER A 206 5.10 0.39 -28.55
#